data_850f40c3b2e7b0463acfa643cdbab5f7
#
_entry.id   850f40c3b2e7b0463acfa643cdbab5f7
#
_cell.length_a   1.000
_cell.length_b   1.000
_cell.length_c   1.000
_cell.angle_alpha   90.00
_cell.angle_beta   90.00
_cell.angle_gamma   90.00
#
_symmetry.space_group_name_H-M   'P 1'
#
loop_
_entity.id
_entity.type
_entity.pdbx_description
1 polymer ?
#
loop_
_entity_poly.entity_id
_entity_poly.type
_entity_poly.pdbx_seq_one_letter_code
_entity_poly.pdbx_strand_id
1 'polypeptide(L)'
;VVGGGQKRRINAFITPNRAYGPADDAFRDMVSYYESDFGLCRVLLSRWVPNDKVLLLDSARAAVLPLAGRSFQFKRLASTGDSETGQVLGEYTLELMNEAAHGAIDDLAA
;
A
#
# COMPACT_ATOMS: atom_id res chain seq x y z
N VAL A 1 3.66 -1.03 5.14
CA VAL A 1 3.90 -1.01 3.68
C VAL A 1 5.39 -0.98 3.43
N VAL A 2 5.88 -1.77 2.49
CA VAL A 2 7.30 -1.98 2.26
C VAL A 2 7.64 -1.96 0.78
N GLY A 3 8.87 -1.57 0.45
CA GLY A 3 9.46 -1.72 -0.88
C GLY A 3 9.89 -3.17 -1.16
N GLY A 4 10.27 -3.46 -2.42
CA GLY A 4 10.62 -4.82 -2.86
C GLY A 4 11.82 -5.43 -2.14
N GLY A 5 12.86 -4.65 -1.86
CA GLY A 5 14.05 -5.09 -1.13
C GLY A 5 13.72 -5.53 0.29
N GLN A 6 13.01 -4.70 1.04
CA GLN A 6 12.62 -5.01 2.42
C GLN A 6 11.61 -6.15 2.50
N LYS A 7 10.73 -6.29 1.50
CA LYS A 7 9.82 -7.44 1.42
C LYS A 7 10.58 -8.77 1.33
N ARG A 8 11.65 -8.84 0.55
CA ARG A 8 12.51 -10.04 0.45
C ARG A 8 13.18 -10.36 1.78
N ARG A 9 13.65 -9.34 2.52
CA ARG A 9 14.26 -9.52 3.84
C ARG A 9 13.27 -10.05 4.87
N ILE A 10 12.03 -9.50 4.88
CA ILE A 10 10.97 -10.00 5.75
C ILE A 10 10.63 -11.46 5.43
N ASN A 11 10.57 -11.83 4.15
CA ASN A 11 10.36 -13.20 3.75
C ASN A 11 11.48 -14.13 4.23
N ALA A 12 12.73 -13.66 4.26
CA ALA A 12 13.87 -14.44 4.72
C ALA A 12 13.84 -14.77 6.23
N PHE A 13 13.10 -14.02 7.05
CA PHE A 13 12.97 -14.31 8.48
C PHE A 13 12.26 -15.65 8.76
N ILE A 14 11.46 -16.17 7.84
CA ILE A 14 10.68 -17.41 8.00
C ILE A 14 11.38 -18.61 7.38
N THR A 15 12.37 -18.41 6.52
CA THR A 15 13.06 -19.48 5.80
C THR A 15 13.67 -20.56 6.70
N PRO A 16 14.22 -20.30 7.90
CA PRO A 16 14.82 -21.34 8.74
C PRO A 16 13.84 -22.33 9.36
N ASN A 17 12.55 -22.01 9.46
CA ASN A 17 11.55 -22.81 10.20
C ASN A 17 10.55 -23.57 9.31
N ARG A 18 10.78 -23.67 8.01
CA ARG A 18 9.88 -24.41 7.12
C ARG A 18 10.13 -25.92 7.22
N ALA A 19 9.17 -26.62 7.82
CA ALA A 19 8.98 -28.03 7.57
C ALA A 19 8.34 -28.19 6.17
N TYR A 20 9.07 -28.73 5.21
CA TYR A 20 8.53 -29.11 3.91
C TYR A 20 7.58 -30.28 4.08
N GLY A 21 6.27 -30.06 4.00
CA GLY A 21 5.30 -31.14 3.86
C GLY A 21 5.32 -31.67 2.43
N PRO A 22 5.28 -33.00 2.20
CA PRO A 22 5.38 -33.61 0.87
C PRO A 22 4.16 -33.39 -0.04
N ALA A 23 3.19 -32.56 0.35
CA ALA A 23 1.94 -32.36 -0.37
C ALA A 23 1.78 -30.98 -1.03
N ASP A 24 2.75 -30.08 -0.93
CA ASP A 24 2.65 -28.73 -1.52
C ASP A 24 3.72 -28.52 -2.59
N ASP A 25 3.34 -28.81 -3.85
CA ASP A 25 4.15 -28.52 -5.04
C ASP A 25 4.31 -26.99 -5.34
N ALA A 26 3.79 -26.12 -4.47
CA ALA A 26 3.88 -24.67 -4.63
C ALA A 26 4.89 -24.06 -3.64
N PHE A 27 6.04 -23.68 -4.14
CA PHE A 27 7.00 -22.85 -3.41
C PHE A 27 6.39 -21.46 -3.15
N ARG A 28 5.76 -21.27 -2.00
CA ARG A 28 5.24 -19.97 -1.57
C ARG A 28 6.16 -19.37 -0.51
N ASP A 29 6.98 -18.44 -0.94
CA ASP A 29 7.91 -17.71 -0.06
C ASP A 29 7.38 -16.31 0.24
N MET A 30 6.13 -16.22 0.75
CA MET A 30 5.47 -14.94 0.92
C MET A 30 4.89 -14.77 2.31
N VAL A 31 5.48 -13.83 3.08
CA VAL A 31 4.91 -13.36 4.33
C VAL A 31 3.86 -12.30 4.03
N SER A 32 2.61 -12.61 4.29
CA SER A 32 1.51 -11.65 4.17
C SER A 32 1.14 -11.00 5.50
N TYR A 33 1.43 -11.66 6.61
CA TYR A 33 1.14 -11.20 7.96
C TYR A 33 2.35 -11.43 8.85
N TYR A 34 2.58 -10.48 9.74
CA TYR A 34 3.57 -10.57 10.79
C TYR A 34 2.84 -10.43 12.13
N GLU A 35 2.91 -11.46 12.95
CA GLU A 35 2.38 -11.48 14.29
C GLU A 35 3.48 -11.06 15.26
N SER A 36 3.24 -9.99 16.00
CA SER A 36 4.11 -9.48 17.05
C SER A 36 3.38 -9.50 18.38
N ASP A 37 4.12 -9.33 19.47
CA ASP A 37 3.54 -9.22 20.83
C ASP A 37 2.53 -8.07 20.96
N PHE A 38 2.57 -7.10 20.04
CA PHE A 38 1.70 -5.92 20.02
C PHE A 38 0.54 -6.02 19.02
N GLY A 39 0.44 -7.12 18.29
CA GLY A 39 -0.65 -7.36 17.34
C GLY A 39 -0.21 -7.87 15.98
N LEU A 40 -1.20 -8.07 15.14
CA LEU A 40 -1.04 -8.60 13.78
C LEU A 40 -0.82 -7.48 12.78
N CYS A 41 0.31 -7.49 12.11
CA CYS A 41 0.65 -6.53 11.06
C CYS A 41 0.54 -7.16 9.67
N ARG A 42 -0.24 -6.56 8.79
CA ARG A 42 -0.30 -6.97 7.38
C ARG A 42 0.86 -6.35 6.58
N VAL A 43 1.61 -7.19 5.90
CA VAL A 43 2.74 -6.75 5.06
C VAL A 43 2.27 -6.52 3.64
N LEU A 44 2.26 -5.26 3.20
CA LEU A 44 1.86 -4.85 1.85
C LEU A 44 3.08 -4.40 1.06
N LEU A 45 3.27 -4.99 -0.11
CA LEU A 45 4.28 -4.56 -1.07
C LEU A 45 3.78 -3.34 -1.85
N SER A 46 4.58 -2.29 -1.92
CA SER A 46 4.33 -1.14 -2.76
C SER A 46 5.58 -0.78 -3.57
N ARG A 47 5.43 -0.63 -4.86
CA ARG A 47 6.51 -0.16 -5.75
C ARG A 47 6.86 1.32 -5.57
N TRP A 48 5.99 2.06 -4.88
CA TRP A 48 6.18 3.50 -4.64
C TRP A 48 6.99 3.79 -3.38
N VAL A 49 7.15 2.79 -2.51
CA VAL A 49 7.97 2.92 -1.30
C VAL A 49 9.41 2.55 -1.66
N PRO A 50 10.38 3.44 -1.40
CA PRO A 50 11.80 3.15 -1.59
C PRO A 50 12.25 1.90 -0.80
N ASN A 51 13.33 1.28 -1.25
CA ASN A 51 13.83 0.05 -0.60
C ASN A 51 14.49 0.29 0.76
N ASP A 52 14.84 1.52 1.07
CA ASP A 52 15.44 1.95 2.33
C ASP A 52 14.41 2.29 3.42
N LYS A 53 13.11 2.23 3.09
CA LYS A 53 12.03 2.65 3.98
C LYS A 53 10.99 1.57 4.23
N VAL A 54 10.47 1.57 5.46
CA VAL A 54 9.31 0.79 5.88
C VAL A 54 8.29 1.72 6.51
N LEU A 55 7.06 1.71 6.02
CA LEU A 55 5.96 2.51 6.56
C LEU A 55 5.01 1.63 7.36
N LEU A 56 4.80 2.00 8.61
CA LEU A 56 3.82 1.42 9.52
C LEU A 56 2.59 2.34 9.52
N LEU A 57 1.48 1.86 8.98
CA LEU A 57 0.28 2.67 8.78
C LEU A 57 -0.92 2.00 9.44
N ASP A 58 -1.64 2.77 10.25
CA ASP A 58 -2.96 2.39 10.73
C ASP A 58 -4.03 2.82 9.72
N SER A 59 -4.63 1.85 9.04
CA SER A 59 -5.63 2.11 8.01
C SER A 59 -6.94 2.71 8.55
N ALA A 60 -7.21 2.55 9.85
CA ALA A 60 -8.39 3.16 10.47
C ALA A 60 -8.23 4.68 10.69
N ARG A 61 -7.00 5.17 10.63
CA ARG A 61 -6.66 6.58 10.87
C ARG A 61 -6.09 7.30 9.65
N ALA A 62 -6.27 6.72 8.48
CA ALA A 62 -5.92 7.33 7.20
C ALA A 62 -7.14 7.26 6.28
N ALA A 63 -7.52 8.37 5.69
CA ALA A 63 -8.65 8.44 4.77
C ALA A 63 -8.29 9.28 3.54
N VAL A 64 -8.80 8.85 2.39
CA VAL A 64 -8.74 9.65 1.16
C VAL A 64 -10.05 10.40 1.02
N LEU A 65 -10.00 11.72 1.11
CA LEU A 65 -11.17 12.59 1.07
C LEU A 65 -11.26 13.33 -0.26
N PRO A 66 -12.42 13.27 -0.94
CA PRO A 66 -12.67 14.10 -2.10
C PRO A 66 -12.98 15.54 -1.68
N LEU A 67 -12.57 16.50 -2.49
CA LEU A 67 -13.04 17.88 -2.34
C LEU A 67 -14.55 17.93 -2.56
N ALA A 68 -15.25 18.67 -1.72
CA ALA A 68 -16.71 18.79 -1.80
C ALA A 68 -17.15 19.24 -3.20
N GLY A 69 -18.03 18.46 -3.83
CA GLY A 69 -18.49 18.71 -5.20
C GLY A 69 -17.51 18.35 -6.31
N ARG A 70 -16.33 17.74 -6.01
CA ARG A 70 -15.33 17.34 -7.02
C ARG A 70 -14.88 15.89 -6.92
N SER A 71 -15.78 14.99 -6.51
CA SER A 71 -15.54 13.55 -6.49
C SER A 71 -15.88 12.96 -7.85
N PHE A 72 -14.90 12.66 -8.69
CA PHE A 72 -15.03 12.06 -10.05
C PHE A 72 -16.30 12.45 -10.79
N GLN A 73 -16.34 13.70 -11.24
CA GLN A 73 -17.48 14.19 -12.01
C GLN A 73 -17.13 14.22 -13.50
N PHE A 74 -18.09 13.78 -14.31
CA PHE A 74 -18.03 13.94 -15.76
C PHE A 74 -18.55 15.33 -16.12
N LYS A 75 -17.71 16.13 -16.77
CA LYS A 75 -18.08 17.43 -17.32
C LYS A 75 -18.06 17.36 -18.84
N ARG A 76 -19.22 17.59 -19.46
CA ARG A 76 -19.31 17.71 -20.91
C ARG A 76 -18.64 19.01 -21.34
N LEU A 77 -17.74 18.95 -22.29
CA LEU A 77 -17.11 20.09 -22.94
C LEU A 77 -17.89 20.51 -24.18
N ALA A 78 -17.57 21.68 -24.70
CA ALA A 78 -18.20 22.16 -25.93
C ALA A 78 -17.89 21.20 -27.11
N SER A 79 -18.90 20.90 -27.90
CA SER A 79 -18.76 20.11 -29.12
C SER A 79 -18.10 20.94 -30.22
N THR A 80 -17.05 20.38 -30.85
CA THR A 80 -16.42 20.97 -32.04
C THR A 80 -16.68 20.02 -33.21
N GLY A 81 -17.68 20.34 -34.03
CA GLY A 81 -18.10 19.47 -35.15
C GLY A 81 -18.96 18.29 -34.66
N ASP A 82 -18.78 17.11 -35.27
CA ASP A 82 -19.54 15.89 -34.99
C ASP A 82 -18.94 15.04 -33.89
N SER A 83 -18.12 15.61 -33.02
CA SER A 83 -17.49 14.93 -31.88
C SER A 83 -18.01 15.42 -30.54
N GLU A 84 -18.32 14.51 -29.63
CA GLU A 84 -18.59 14.81 -28.22
C GLU A 84 -17.31 14.65 -27.39
N THR A 85 -16.92 15.70 -26.72
CA THR A 85 -15.74 15.70 -25.83
C THR A 85 -16.18 15.85 -24.39
N GLY A 86 -15.64 15.01 -23.50
CA GLY A 86 -15.92 15.06 -22.08
C GLY A 86 -14.64 15.02 -21.25
N GLN A 87 -14.71 15.57 -20.05
CA GLN A 87 -13.64 15.60 -19.07
C GLN A 87 -14.11 14.96 -17.78
N VAL A 88 -13.27 14.05 -17.22
CA VAL A 88 -13.48 13.52 -15.89
C VAL A 88 -12.57 14.28 -14.93
N LEU A 89 -13.17 14.88 -13.91
CA LEU A 89 -12.46 15.66 -12.88
C LEU A 89 -12.62 14.98 -11.53
N GLY A 90 -11.53 14.94 -10.76
CA GLY A 90 -11.55 14.49 -9.37
C GLY A 90 -10.41 15.16 -8.61
N GLU A 91 -10.72 15.71 -7.43
CA GLU A 91 -9.75 16.30 -6.52
C GLU A 91 -9.84 15.60 -5.18
N TYR A 92 -8.70 15.08 -4.70
CA TYR A 92 -8.62 14.28 -3.48
C TYR A 92 -7.45 14.75 -2.63
N THR A 93 -7.60 14.58 -1.33
CA THR A 93 -6.51 14.76 -0.36
C THR A 93 -6.41 13.54 0.55
N LEU A 94 -5.25 13.36 1.16
CA LEU A 94 -5.02 12.35 2.20
C LEU A 94 -5.17 13.02 3.56
N GLU A 95 -6.06 12.48 4.38
CA GLU A 95 -6.20 12.85 5.79
C GLU A 95 -5.50 11.80 6.66
N LEU A 96 -4.65 12.26 7.56
CA LEU A 96 -4.05 11.46 8.62
C LEU A 96 -4.57 11.97 9.97
N MET A 97 -5.37 11.17 10.65
CA MET A 97 -6.08 11.60 11.86
C MET A 97 -5.23 11.49 13.12
N ASN A 98 -4.15 10.90 13.17
CA ASN A 98 -3.26 10.83 14.32
C ASN A 98 -1.88 10.38 13.86
N GLU A 99 -0.94 11.31 13.79
CA GLU A 99 0.41 10.99 13.34
C GLU A 99 1.14 9.98 14.25
N ALA A 100 0.83 9.99 15.56
CA ALA A 100 1.41 9.06 16.52
C ALA A 100 0.96 7.59 16.32
N ALA A 101 -0.10 7.35 15.54
CA ALA A 101 -0.53 6.01 15.16
C ALA A 101 0.20 5.46 13.94
N HIS A 102 1.03 6.27 13.31
CA HIS A 102 1.83 5.90 12.15
C HIS A 102 3.30 5.92 12.49
N GLY A 103 4.10 5.16 11.79
CA GLY A 103 5.55 5.13 11.97
C GLY A 103 6.28 4.95 10.65
N ALA A 104 7.49 5.45 10.58
CA ALA A 104 8.39 5.20 9.47
C ALA A 104 9.74 4.74 10.00
N ILE A 105 10.34 3.77 9.33
CA ILE A 105 11.70 3.33 9.56
C ILE A 105 12.46 3.68 8.29
N ASP A 106 13.45 4.54 8.43
CA ASP A 106 14.29 5.03 7.34
C ASP A 106 15.72 4.48 7.47
N ASP A 107 16.55 4.73 6.46
CA ASP A 107 17.96 4.36 6.39
C ASP A 107 18.23 2.85 6.53
N LEU A 108 17.29 2.04 6.08
CA LEU A 108 17.50 0.61 6.00
C LEU A 108 18.41 0.29 4.81
N ALA A 109 19.32 -0.66 5.00
CA ALA A 109 20.13 -1.13 3.89
C ALA A 109 19.23 -1.62 2.74
N ALA A 110 19.46 -1.15 1.54
CA ALA A 110 18.68 -1.49 0.34
C ALA A 110 18.98 -2.92 -0.18
#